data_f634b23c8899212b75b43ddf67deb814
#
_entry.id   f634b23c8899212b75b43ddf67deb814
#
_cell.length_a   1.000
_cell.length_b   1.000
_cell.length_c   1.000
_cell.angle_alpha   90.00
_cell.angle_beta   90.00
_cell.angle_gamma   90.00
#
_symmetry.space_group_name_H-M   'P 1'
#
loop_
_entity.id
_entity.type
_entity.pdbx_description
1 polymer ?
#
loop_
_entity_poly.entity_id
_entity_poly.type
_entity_poly.pdbx_seq_one_letter_code
_entity_poly.pdbx_strand_id
1 'polypeptide(L)'
;MEESGGTADIEGIVISELVGNSSGGNGVEGVEVTLFDQEGLVAGSDSTDSGGRFSISDVPRRSVLLEIEHPGNVTVQVSLVPGDHSQISITLEEGDGIKKIDLVGESYLGESVIIATIFAVFALLTGFAGIAGALEANKGTSYRKTWWLAFFSLWSGGMIFVGPLFTLSGMGLVGLSRNQFYDVYSKED
;
A
#
# COMPACT_ATOMS: atom_id res chain seq x y z
N MET A 1 -10.20 17.04 22.19
CA MET A 1 -8.85 16.54 22.53
C MET A 1 -7.99 16.92 21.35
N GLU A 2 -7.25 18.03 21.44
CA GLU A 2 -6.22 18.36 20.49
C GLU A 2 -5.11 17.32 20.66
N GLU A 3 -4.93 16.46 19.66
CA GLU A 3 -3.71 15.69 19.53
C GLU A 3 -2.58 16.72 19.34
N SER A 4 -1.73 16.87 20.34
CA SER A 4 -0.47 17.58 20.22
C SER A 4 0.47 16.76 19.33
N GLY A 5 0.17 16.70 18.05
CA GLY A 5 1.12 16.31 17.04
C GLY A 5 2.25 17.32 17.08
N GLY A 6 3.50 16.84 17.31
CA GLY A 6 4.67 17.71 17.32
C GLY A 6 4.77 18.52 16.03
N THR A 7 5.53 19.62 16.05
CA THR A 7 5.88 20.40 14.86
C THR A 7 7.13 19.82 14.18
N ALA A 8 7.34 20.19 12.94
CA ALA A 8 8.53 19.88 12.15
C ALA A 8 8.91 21.08 11.30
N ASP A 9 10.16 21.15 10.87
CA ASP A 9 10.64 22.16 9.94
C ASP A 9 10.73 21.55 8.54
N ILE A 10 10.38 22.35 7.52
CA ILE A 10 10.50 22.00 6.11
C ILE A 10 11.58 22.89 5.52
N GLU A 11 12.61 22.27 4.99
CA GLU A 11 13.69 22.95 4.27
C GLU A 11 13.71 22.48 2.82
N GLY A 12 14.08 23.36 1.91
CA GLY A 12 14.18 22.96 0.51
C GLY A 12 15.07 23.86 -0.32
N ILE A 13 15.28 23.42 -1.54
CA ILE A 13 15.99 24.15 -2.56
C ILE A 13 15.18 24.16 -3.85
N VAL A 14 15.04 25.32 -4.45
CA VAL A 14 14.40 25.52 -5.75
C VAL A 14 15.49 25.83 -6.76
N ILE A 15 15.57 25.02 -7.81
CA ILE A 15 16.59 25.13 -8.86
C ILE A 15 15.91 25.35 -10.21
N SER A 16 16.61 26.03 -11.13
CA SER A 16 16.17 26.17 -12.51
C SER A 16 16.35 24.84 -13.27
N GLU A 17 15.54 24.63 -14.29
CA GLU A 17 15.74 23.54 -15.23
C GLU A 17 17.16 23.60 -15.86
N LEU A 18 17.74 22.43 -16.10
CA LEU A 18 19.06 22.30 -16.72
C LEU A 18 19.01 22.71 -18.19
N VAL A 19 19.57 23.85 -18.51
CA VAL A 19 19.77 24.30 -19.90
C VAL A 19 21.14 23.78 -20.38
N GLY A 20 21.13 22.77 -21.23
CA GLY A 20 22.33 22.22 -21.85
C GLY A 20 23.07 21.19 -20.98
N ASN A 21 24.39 21.09 -21.17
CA ASN A 21 25.25 20.05 -20.58
C ASN A 21 25.76 20.38 -19.16
N SER A 22 25.04 21.19 -18.40
CA SER A 22 25.43 21.61 -17.04
C SER A 22 25.08 20.52 -16.01
N SER A 23 25.98 20.25 -15.07
CA SER A 23 25.85 19.17 -14.08
C SER A 23 25.00 19.56 -12.85
N GLY A 24 24.21 20.63 -12.88
CA GLY A 24 23.35 21.09 -11.79
C GLY A 24 22.58 22.35 -12.17
N GLY A 25 21.33 22.44 -11.77
CA GLY A 25 20.54 23.69 -11.88
C GLY A 25 21.04 24.74 -10.91
N ASN A 26 20.92 26.02 -11.28
CA ASN A 26 21.22 27.14 -10.37
C ASN A 26 20.04 27.35 -9.41
N GLY A 27 20.32 27.72 -8.16
CA GLY A 27 19.30 28.15 -7.24
C GLY A 27 18.54 29.38 -7.79
N VAL A 28 17.22 29.41 -7.64
CA VAL A 28 16.37 30.50 -8.08
C VAL A 28 15.98 31.34 -6.87
N GLU A 29 16.38 32.64 -6.89
CA GLU A 29 16.05 33.60 -5.84
C GLU A 29 14.64 34.17 -6.02
N GLY A 30 13.96 34.46 -4.89
CA GLY A 30 12.68 35.18 -4.89
C GLY A 30 11.48 34.32 -5.32
N VAL A 31 11.61 33.00 -5.27
CA VAL A 31 10.48 32.08 -5.47
C VAL A 31 9.59 32.13 -4.23
N GLU A 32 8.31 32.36 -4.41
CA GLU A 32 7.33 32.33 -3.32
C GLU A 32 6.98 30.90 -2.99
N VAL A 33 7.10 30.54 -1.71
CA VAL A 33 6.81 29.21 -1.18
C VAL A 33 5.74 29.33 -0.10
N THR A 34 4.55 28.82 -0.36
CA THR A 34 3.41 28.92 0.55
C THR A 34 2.94 27.53 0.96
N LEU A 35 2.74 27.33 2.24
CA LEU A 35 2.27 26.09 2.82
C LEU A 35 0.80 26.22 3.24
N PHE A 36 -0.04 25.31 2.75
CA PHE A 36 -1.45 25.23 3.09
C PHE A 36 -1.73 23.99 3.95
N ASP A 37 -2.60 24.14 4.93
CA ASP A 37 -3.12 23.04 5.72
C ASP A 37 -4.24 22.29 4.96
N GLN A 38 -4.84 21.29 5.62
CA GLN A 38 -5.92 20.49 5.03
C GLN A 38 -7.22 21.30 4.82
N GLU A 39 -7.39 22.38 5.54
CA GLU A 39 -8.50 23.31 5.40
C GLU A 39 -8.27 24.37 4.32
N GLY A 40 -7.08 24.40 3.71
CA GLY A 40 -6.68 25.38 2.70
C GLY A 40 -6.26 26.73 3.29
N LEU A 41 -5.97 26.77 4.59
CA LEU A 41 -5.45 27.98 5.25
C LEU A 41 -3.92 27.98 5.17
N VAL A 42 -3.33 29.18 5.08
CA VAL A 42 -1.88 29.34 5.07
C VAL A 42 -1.32 28.97 6.43
N ALA A 43 -0.53 27.90 6.47
CA ALA A 43 0.15 27.40 7.68
C ALA A 43 1.57 27.97 7.82
N GLY A 44 2.15 28.49 6.74
CA GLY A 44 3.47 29.13 6.71
C GLY A 44 3.83 29.60 5.32
N SER A 45 4.79 30.49 5.21
CA SER A 45 5.33 30.93 3.91
C SER A 45 6.77 31.39 4.05
N ASP A 46 7.54 31.27 2.98
CA ASP A 46 8.90 31.78 2.87
C ASP A 46 9.19 32.17 1.41
N SER A 47 10.31 32.82 1.17
CA SER A 47 10.81 33.18 -0.16
C SER A 47 12.26 32.70 -0.29
N THR A 48 12.60 32.09 -1.42
CA THR A 48 13.95 31.55 -1.63
C THR A 48 15.02 32.60 -1.62
N ASP A 49 16.15 32.29 -0.99
CA ASP A 49 17.37 33.11 -0.99
C ASP A 49 18.13 33.06 -2.33
N SER A 50 19.29 33.73 -2.42
CA SER A 50 20.16 33.73 -3.60
C SER A 50 20.73 32.34 -3.97
N GLY A 51 20.67 31.37 -3.09
CA GLY A 51 21.01 30.00 -3.34
C GLY A 51 19.79 29.12 -3.68
N GLY A 52 18.59 29.72 -3.78
CA GLY A 52 17.34 29.00 -4.01
C GLY A 52 16.79 28.27 -2.79
N ARG A 53 17.28 28.55 -1.57
CA ARG A 53 16.89 27.85 -0.35
C ARG A 53 15.74 28.55 0.35
N PHE A 54 14.84 27.73 0.94
CA PHE A 54 13.76 28.20 1.80
C PHE A 54 13.68 27.34 3.06
N SER A 55 13.06 27.87 4.13
CA SER A 55 12.85 27.16 5.39
C SER A 55 11.56 27.64 6.07
N ILE A 56 10.64 26.74 6.33
CA ILE A 56 9.39 27.00 7.03
C ILE A 56 9.39 26.18 8.32
N SER A 57 9.40 26.87 9.46
CA SER A 57 9.48 26.26 10.79
C SER A 57 8.10 26.13 11.45
N ASP A 58 8.03 25.28 12.50
CA ASP A 58 6.85 25.07 13.35
C ASP A 58 5.60 24.56 12.60
N VAL A 59 5.80 23.81 11.52
CA VAL A 59 4.72 23.20 10.74
C VAL A 59 4.12 22.01 11.45
N PRO A 60 2.78 21.88 11.56
CA PRO A 60 2.17 20.72 12.16
C PRO A 60 2.44 19.44 11.36
N ARG A 61 2.74 18.33 12.04
CA ARG A 61 3.00 17.01 11.44
C ARG A 61 1.72 16.35 10.95
N ARG A 62 1.13 16.91 9.92
CA ARG A 62 -0.03 16.38 9.21
C ARG A 62 0.13 16.66 7.72
N SER A 63 -0.70 16.04 6.89
CA SER A 63 -0.63 16.27 5.45
C SER A 63 -0.86 17.75 5.14
N VAL A 64 0.05 18.35 4.38
CA VAL A 64 0.05 19.75 3.95
C VAL A 64 0.30 19.82 2.46
N LEU A 65 -0.08 20.96 1.85
CA LEU A 65 0.17 21.28 0.45
C LEU A 65 1.19 22.42 0.40
N LEU A 66 2.35 22.17 -0.17
CA LEU A 66 3.37 23.19 -0.43
C LEU A 66 3.19 23.67 -1.87
N GLU A 67 2.95 24.96 -2.05
CA GLU A 67 2.82 25.63 -3.34
C GLU A 67 4.04 26.52 -3.59
N ILE A 68 4.63 26.39 -4.76
CA ILE A 68 5.85 27.05 -5.17
C ILE A 68 5.55 27.81 -6.45
N GLU A 69 5.62 29.15 -6.36
CA GLU A 69 5.27 30.05 -7.46
C GLU A 69 6.43 30.96 -7.81
N HIS A 70 6.67 31.10 -9.12
CA HIS A 70 7.61 32.07 -9.66
C HIS A 70 7.11 32.60 -11.03
N PRO A 71 7.18 33.92 -11.30
CA PRO A 71 6.71 34.47 -12.57
C PRO A 71 7.39 33.84 -13.78
N GLY A 72 6.60 33.35 -14.74
CA GLY A 72 7.10 32.72 -15.96
C GLY A 72 7.42 31.24 -15.85
N ASN A 73 7.19 30.63 -14.68
CA ASN A 73 7.39 29.21 -14.45
C ASN A 73 6.09 28.49 -14.11
N VAL A 74 6.07 27.19 -14.33
CA VAL A 74 4.98 26.31 -13.90
C VAL A 74 4.88 26.31 -12.38
N THR A 75 3.70 26.58 -11.82
CA THR A 75 3.43 26.45 -10.37
C THR A 75 3.58 25.00 -9.95
N VAL A 76 4.37 24.74 -8.92
CA VAL A 76 4.55 23.38 -8.40
C VAL A 76 3.79 23.22 -7.09
N GLN A 77 2.89 22.24 -7.02
CA GLN A 77 2.15 21.84 -5.82
C GLN A 77 2.66 20.50 -5.32
N VAL A 78 3.17 20.47 -4.08
CA VAL A 78 3.72 19.27 -3.46
C VAL A 78 2.89 18.90 -2.23
N SER A 79 2.25 17.75 -2.25
CA SER A 79 1.59 17.18 -1.07
C SER A 79 2.60 16.39 -0.26
N LEU A 80 2.75 16.69 1.04
CA LEU A 80 3.72 16.01 1.92
C LEU A 80 3.24 15.98 3.37
N VAL A 81 3.91 15.13 4.19
CA VAL A 81 3.80 15.14 5.65
C VAL A 81 5.12 15.65 6.23
N PRO A 82 5.13 16.81 6.93
CA PRO A 82 6.34 17.34 7.55
C PRO A 82 6.95 16.36 8.55
N GLY A 83 8.28 16.26 8.52
CA GLY A 83 9.04 15.35 9.36
C GLY A 83 9.44 14.04 8.68
N ASP A 84 8.68 13.57 7.70
CA ASP A 84 9.06 12.42 6.86
C ASP A 84 9.92 12.88 5.67
N HIS A 85 9.65 14.09 5.18
CA HIS A 85 10.37 14.76 4.10
C HIS A 85 10.78 16.17 4.53
N SER A 86 11.85 16.27 5.31
CA SER A 86 12.37 17.55 5.82
C SER A 86 13.24 18.29 4.81
N GLN A 87 13.70 17.64 3.74
CA GLN A 87 14.48 18.24 2.66
C GLN A 87 13.85 17.97 1.30
N ILE A 88 13.50 19.05 0.58
CA ILE A 88 12.82 18.99 -0.70
C ILE A 88 13.65 19.70 -1.77
N SER A 89 13.83 19.07 -2.91
CA SER A 89 14.45 19.69 -4.08
C SER A 89 13.43 19.81 -5.21
N ILE A 90 13.17 21.02 -5.65
CA ILE A 90 12.19 21.34 -6.70
C ILE A 90 12.89 21.95 -7.88
N THR A 91 12.61 21.43 -9.08
CA THR A 91 13.07 22.00 -10.34
C THR A 91 11.92 22.81 -10.96
N LEU A 92 12.15 24.10 -11.21
CA LEU A 92 11.22 24.96 -11.94
C LEU A 92 11.38 24.75 -13.44
N GLU A 93 10.26 24.53 -14.09
CA GLU A 93 10.14 24.44 -15.55
C GLU A 93 9.54 25.74 -16.08
N GLU A 94 10.04 26.28 -17.21
CA GLU A 94 9.46 27.46 -17.86
C GLU A 94 8.08 27.12 -18.44
N GLY A 95 7.12 27.99 -18.27
CA GLY A 95 5.76 27.81 -18.82
C GLY A 95 4.65 28.17 -17.85
N ASP A 96 3.43 27.92 -18.31
CA ASP A 96 2.20 28.14 -17.54
C ASP A 96 1.58 26.79 -17.14
N GLY A 97 0.92 26.76 -15.98
CA GLY A 97 0.18 25.60 -15.52
C GLY A 97 0.55 25.19 -14.10
N ILE A 98 0.04 24.04 -13.67
CA ILE A 98 0.25 23.48 -12.33
C ILE A 98 0.79 22.06 -12.45
N LYS A 99 1.96 21.82 -11.87
CA LYS A 99 2.56 20.49 -11.72
C LYS A 99 2.31 19.97 -10.31
N LYS A 100 1.63 18.84 -10.19
CA LYS A 100 1.36 18.23 -8.89
C LYS A 100 2.32 17.10 -8.61
N ILE A 101 2.93 17.11 -7.42
CA ILE A 101 3.83 16.09 -6.91
C ILE A 101 3.23 15.58 -5.60
N ASP A 102 2.98 14.29 -5.49
CA ASP A 102 2.46 13.69 -4.28
C ASP A 102 3.57 12.87 -3.60
N LEU A 103 4.06 13.40 -2.46
CA LEU A 103 5.04 12.73 -1.60
C LEU A 103 4.39 12.04 -0.40
N VAL A 104 3.09 12.28 -0.15
CA VAL A 104 2.34 11.55 0.89
C VAL A 104 2.25 10.08 0.52
N GLY A 105 2.28 9.79 -0.79
CA GLY A 105 2.04 8.49 -1.36
C GLY A 105 0.57 8.07 -1.17
N GLU A 106 -0.05 7.50 -2.17
CA GLU A 106 -1.31 6.80 -1.95
C GLU A 106 -1.03 5.68 -0.95
N SER A 107 -1.67 5.75 0.21
CA SER A 107 -1.61 4.68 1.18
C SER A 107 -2.33 3.45 0.59
N TYR A 108 -1.59 2.60 -0.11
CA TYR A 108 -2.06 1.28 -0.54
C TYR A 108 -2.39 0.37 0.65
N LEU A 109 -2.18 0.85 1.90
CA LEU A 109 -2.50 0.13 3.12
C LEU A 109 -3.98 -0.26 3.18
N GLY A 110 -4.89 0.65 2.79
CA GLY A 110 -6.33 0.36 2.80
C GLY A 110 -6.71 -0.78 1.85
N GLU A 111 -6.26 -0.71 0.60
CA GLU A 111 -6.51 -1.75 -0.39
C GLU A 111 -5.80 -3.06 -0.03
N SER A 112 -4.55 -2.99 0.42
CA SER A 112 -3.78 -4.17 0.85
C SER A 112 -4.42 -4.87 2.04
N VAL A 113 -4.94 -4.13 3.02
CA VAL A 113 -5.65 -4.68 4.19
C VAL A 113 -6.94 -5.36 3.77
N ILE A 114 -7.72 -4.77 2.88
CA ILE A 114 -8.96 -5.38 2.36
C ILE A 114 -8.64 -6.70 1.64
N ILE A 115 -7.67 -6.69 0.73
CA ILE A 115 -7.25 -7.88 -0.01
C ILE A 115 -6.73 -8.96 0.96
N ALA A 116 -5.84 -8.60 1.90
CA ALA A 116 -5.33 -9.52 2.91
C ALA A 116 -6.44 -10.12 3.78
N THR A 117 -7.44 -9.32 4.14
CA THR A 117 -8.59 -9.78 4.92
C THR A 117 -9.42 -10.78 4.13
N ILE A 118 -9.70 -10.53 2.85
CA ILE A 118 -10.41 -11.47 1.97
C ILE A 118 -9.66 -12.80 1.89
N PHE A 119 -8.34 -12.76 1.68
CA PHE A 119 -7.51 -13.98 1.65
C PHE A 119 -7.51 -14.72 2.99
N ALA A 120 -7.46 -14.01 4.11
CA ALA A 120 -7.51 -14.61 5.45
C ALA A 120 -8.85 -15.32 5.69
N VAL A 121 -9.97 -14.68 5.36
CA VAL A 121 -11.31 -15.29 5.48
C VAL A 121 -11.43 -16.51 4.58
N PHE A 122 -10.95 -16.41 3.33
CA PHE A 122 -10.96 -17.54 2.41
C PHE A 122 -10.12 -18.71 2.92
N ALA A 123 -8.92 -18.45 3.45
CA ALA A 123 -8.06 -19.47 4.04
C ALA A 123 -8.70 -20.14 5.26
N LEU A 124 -9.40 -19.39 6.10
CA LEU A 124 -10.16 -19.94 7.22
C LEU A 124 -11.28 -20.86 6.76
N LEU A 125 -12.09 -20.45 5.80
CA LEU A 125 -13.20 -21.26 5.27
C LEU A 125 -12.69 -22.56 4.65
N THR A 126 -11.62 -22.50 3.87
CA THR A 126 -11.01 -23.70 3.25
C THR A 126 -10.33 -24.59 4.29
N GLY A 127 -9.78 -24.03 5.37
CA GLY A 127 -9.28 -24.77 6.52
C GLY A 127 -10.40 -25.56 7.24
N PHE A 128 -11.54 -24.94 7.48
CA PHE A 128 -12.72 -25.63 8.04
C PHE A 128 -13.23 -26.73 7.10
N ALA A 129 -13.20 -26.54 5.80
CA ALA A 129 -13.54 -27.59 4.84
C ALA A 129 -12.60 -28.79 4.97
N GLY A 130 -11.31 -28.58 5.23
CA GLY A 130 -10.36 -29.65 5.50
C GLY A 130 -10.70 -30.47 6.75
N ILE A 131 -11.03 -29.80 7.85
CA ILE A 131 -11.46 -30.45 9.10
C ILE A 131 -12.75 -31.24 8.86
N ALA A 132 -13.75 -30.67 8.20
CA ALA A 132 -14.99 -31.34 7.86
C ALA A 132 -14.74 -32.54 6.96
N GLY A 133 -13.82 -32.43 6.00
CA GLY A 133 -13.41 -33.55 5.13
C GLY A 133 -12.77 -34.72 5.92
N ALA A 134 -11.91 -34.40 6.88
CA ALA A 134 -11.30 -35.41 7.75
C ALA A 134 -12.33 -36.10 8.62
N LEU A 135 -13.30 -35.39 9.19
CA LEU A 135 -14.40 -35.97 9.98
C LEU A 135 -15.30 -36.86 9.13
N GLU A 136 -15.61 -36.46 7.90
CA GLU A 136 -16.42 -37.27 6.98
C GLU A 136 -15.68 -38.51 6.51
N ALA A 137 -14.37 -38.40 6.24
CA ALA A 137 -13.51 -39.56 5.94
C ALA A 137 -13.51 -40.58 7.07
N ASN A 138 -13.42 -40.11 8.32
CA ASN A 138 -13.44 -41.02 9.49
C ASN A 138 -14.80 -41.74 9.68
N LYS A 139 -15.90 -41.08 9.24
CA LYS A 139 -17.24 -41.71 9.27
C LYS A 139 -17.46 -42.72 8.12
N GLY A 140 -16.73 -42.58 7.03
CA GLY A 140 -16.85 -43.41 5.85
C GLY A 140 -18.20 -43.32 5.11
N THR A 141 -18.97 -42.20 5.30
CA THR A 141 -20.34 -42.14 4.79
C THR A 141 -20.40 -41.79 3.32
N SER A 142 -19.63 -40.81 2.82
CA SER A 142 -19.68 -40.38 1.42
C SER A 142 -18.33 -40.05 0.85
N TYR A 143 -17.88 -40.84 -0.11
CA TYR A 143 -16.64 -40.60 -0.86
C TYR A 143 -16.62 -39.29 -1.57
N ARG A 144 -17.71 -38.90 -2.29
CA ARG A 144 -17.79 -37.68 -3.06
C ARG A 144 -17.67 -36.43 -2.18
N LYS A 145 -18.34 -36.40 -1.03
CA LYS A 145 -18.27 -35.29 -0.08
C LYS A 145 -16.86 -35.11 0.48
N THR A 146 -16.26 -36.22 0.95
CA THR A 146 -14.89 -36.25 1.46
C THR A 146 -13.90 -35.74 0.44
N TRP A 147 -14.01 -36.17 -0.80
CA TRP A 147 -13.10 -35.80 -1.87
C TRP A 147 -13.19 -34.29 -2.19
N TRP A 148 -14.41 -33.72 -2.31
CA TRP A 148 -14.59 -32.29 -2.54
C TRP A 148 -14.13 -31.43 -1.37
N LEU A 149 -14.38 -31.83 -0.15
CA LEU A 149 -13.93 -31.12 1.04
C LEU A 149 -12.39 -31.12 1.15
N ALA A 150 -11.75 -32.25 0.85
CA ALA A 150 -10.30 -32.34 0.78
C ALA A 150 -9.74 -31.46 -0.36
N PHE A 151 -10.38 -31.44 -1.52
CA PHE A 151 -9.98 -30.58 -2.63
C PHE A 151 -10.02 -29.09 -2.26
N PHE A 152 -11.09 -28.63 -1.62
CA PHE A 152 -11.19 -27.25 -1.17
C PHE A 152 -10.15 -26.90 -0.09
N SER A 153 -9.73 -27.85 0.73
CA SER A 153 -8.71 -27.62 1.75
C SER A 153 -7.30 -27.34 1.18
N LEU A 154 -7.04 -27.70 -0.08
CA LEU A 154 -5.80 -27.33 -0.79
C LEU A 154 -5.56 -25.81 -0.80
N TRP A 155 -6.62 -25.02 -0.78
CA TRP A 155 -6.56 -23.56 -0.85
C TRP A 155 -6.44 -22.90 0.53
N SER A 156 -6.31 -23.66 1.61
CA SER A 156 -6.24 -23.12 2.97
C SER A 156 -4.95 -22.35 3.27
N GLY A 157 -3.99 -22.31 2.31
CA GLY A 157 -2.78 -21.48 2.42
C GLY A 157 -1.83 -21.88 3.54
N GLY A 158 -2.06 -23.01 4.20
CA GLY A 158 -1.20 -23.49 5.27
C GLY A 158 0.19 -23.83 4.76
N MET A 159 1.21 -23.16 5.28
CA MET A 159 2.63 -23.23 4.91
C MET A 159 2.82 -23.61 3.43
N ILE A 160 3.15 -22.67 2.60
CA ILE A 160 3.11 -22.63 1.11
C ILE A 160 3.35 -23.97 0.38
N PHE A 161 4.11 -24.89 0.97
CA PHE A 161 4.38 -26.22 0.40
C PHE A 161 3.89 -27.38 1.25
N VAL A 162 3.90 -27.24 2.58
CA VAL A 162 3.63 -28.34 3.53
C VAL A 162 2.13 -28.68 3.55
N GLY A 163 1.25 -27.67 3.59
CA GLY A 163 -0.21 -27.86 3.58
C GLY A 163 -0.69 -28.61 2.33
N PRO A 164 -0.38 -28.15 1.11
CA PRO A 164 -0.72 -28.84 -0.12
C PRO A 164 -0.19 -30.28 -0.20
N LEU A 165 1.04 -30.56 0.26
CA LEU A 165 1.59 -31.91 0.28
C LEU A 165 0.80 -32.86 1.16
N PHE A 166 0.47 -32.44 2.39
CA PHE A 166 -0.37 -33.25 3.29
C PHE A 166 -1.78 -33.47 2.74
N THR A 167 -2.37 -32.43 2.12
CA THR A 167 -3.71 -32.55 1.53
C THR A 167 -3.71 -33.49 0.34
N LEU A 168 -2.72 -33.40 -0.57
CA LEU A 168 -2.58 -34.32 -1.70
C LEU A 168 -2.35 -35.73 -1.23
N SER A 169 -1.52 -35.96 -0.20
CA SER A 169 -1.32 -37.28 0.41
C SER A 169 -2.62 -37.84 1.01
N GLY A 170 -3.37 -36.99 1.72
CA GLY A 170 -4.68 -37.32 2.25
C GLY A 170 -5.69 -37.68 1.16
N MET A 171 -5.76 -36.92 0.08
CA MET A 171 -6.62 -37.23 -1.08
C MET A 171 -6.23 -38.55 -1.74
N GLY A 172 -4.92 -38.85 -1.83
CA GLY A 172 -4.43 -40.15 -2.31
C GLY A 172 -4.92 -41.31 -1.45
N LEU A 173 -4.82 -41.19 -0.12
CA LEU A 173 -5.31 -42.20 0.83
C LEU A 173 -6.83 -42.37 0.73
N VAL A 174 -7.61 -41.29 0.64
CA VAL A 174 -9.06 -41.36 0.43
C VAL A 174 -9.40 -42.04 -0.89
N GLY A 175 -8.63 -41.79 -1.96
CA GLY A 175 -8.77 -42.45 -3.24
C GLY A 175 -8.52 -43.99 -3.16
N LEU A 176 -7.47 -44.40 -2.45
CA LEU A 176 -7.15 -45.81 -2.24
C LEU A 176 -8.21 -46.55 -1.37
N SER A 177 -8.81 -45.80 -0.43
CA SER A 177 -9.85 -46.32 0.48
C SER A 177 -11.26 -46.20 -0.07
N ARG A 178 -11.44 -45.90 -1.37
CA ARG A 178 -12.72 -45.59 -2.01
C ARG A 178 -13.80 -46.67 -1.70
N ASN A 179 -13.44 -47.96 -1.77
CA ASN A 179 -14.36 -49.05 -1.57
C ASN A 179 -14.80 -49.25 -0.10
N GLN A 180 -14.20 -48.49 0.85
CA GLN A 180 -14.59 -48.52 2.27
C GLN A 180 -15.70 -47.50 2.59
N PHE A 181 -16.05 -46.60 1.62
CA PHE A 181 -17.14 -45.67 1.81
C PHE A 181 -18.50 -46.28 1.50
N TYR A 182 -19.46 -46.04 2.36
CA TYR A 182 -20.80 -46.63 2.28
C TYR A 182 -21.55 -46.30 0.96
N ASP A 183 -21.39 -45.09 0.45
CA ASP A 183 -22.05 -44.66 -0.80
C ASP A 183 -21.48 -45.33 -2.07
N VAL A 184 -20.31 -45.94 -1.97
CA VAL A 184 -19.71 -46.73 -3.06
C VAL A 184 -20.05 -48.20 -2.90
N TYR A 185 -19.91 -48.73 -1.67
CA TYR A 185 -20.19 -50.13 -1.35
C TYR A 185 -21.65 -50.53 -1.65
N SER A 186 -22.61 -49.66 -1.27
CA SER A 186 -24.04 -49.94 -1.45
C SER A 186 -24.55 -49.85 -2.91
N LYS A 187 -23.70 -49.53 -3.87
CA LYS A 187 -24.04 -49.50 -5.31
C LYS A 187 -23.60 -50.73 -6.06
N GLU A 188 -22.83 -51.60 -5.45
CA GLU A 188 -22.33 -52.84 -6.06
C GLU A 188 -23.21 -54.07 -5.73
N ASP A 189 -24.19 -53.91 -4.80
CA ASP A 189 -25.26 -54.84 -4.50
C ASP A 189 -26.56 -54.46 -5.25
#